data_1faded16fd65712d7346f7fc867dffe4
#
_entry.id   1faded16fd65712d7346f7fc867dffe4
#
_cell.length_a   1.000
_cell.length_b   1.000
_cell.length_c   1.000
_cell.angle_alpha   90.00
_cell.angle_beta   90.00
_cell.angle_gamma   90.00
#
_symmetry.space_group_name_H-M   'P 1'
#
loop_
_entity.id
_entity.type
_entity.pdbx_description
1 polymer ?
#
loop_
_entity_poly.entity_id
_entity_poly.type
_entity_poly.pdbx_seq_one_letter_code
_entity_poly.pdbx_strand_id
1 'polypeptide(L)'
;MERRTQAALYTEIDLELSWSEDQLPQVERTKHVHGLHPYLGKFIPQLVEALLGRYVRPGGRVLDPFAGSGTTLVQALESGYDAVGVDIAAFNCLLMRVKTAHYDLFLLEKELRDALSRRGRSSASASEFMREWYAPRAVAELLHFRGLVSDYEHADVLRVILARAARSARLTTHFDLDFPREAQREPYWCHKHRRVCRPVEEADKFLCRYLLDTLDRLKEFQRVRHRACSTEVVHGDAREVGLGGPYDAILTSPPYPGLIDYHEQHRYAYELLGLDDRRERELGAAARGTSRAAVEEYMAGVSEVLRNSVGSLSPGAPVIVVVNDRRQLYPEILERSGLRLVDRLERHVNRRTGRRAGEYFESVLVAFR
;
A
#
# COMPACT_ATOMS: atom_id res chain seq x y z
N MET A 1 28.33 15.60 18.78
CA MET A 1 27.80 15.40 17.42
C MET A 1 27.40 16.78 16.92
N GLU A 2 28.21 17.38 16.04
CA GLU A 2 27.89 18.67 15.41
C GLU A 2 26.59 18.54 14.62
N ARG A 3 25.66 19.47 14.86
CA ARG A 3 24.44 19.57 14.04
C ARG A 3 24.86 20.02 12.65
N ARG A 4 24.78 19.11 11.67
CA ARG A 4 24.93 19.47 10.26
C ARG A 4 23.91 20.54 9.90
N THR A 5 24.35 21.59 9.22
CA THR A 5 23.43 22.62 8.70
C THR A 5 22.56 22.00 7.59
N GLN A 6 21.35 22.52 7.41
CA GLN A 6 20.43 22.06 6.38
C GLN A 6 21.07 22.15 4.96
N ALA A 7 21.88 23.17 4.72
CA ALA A 7 22.63 23.33 3.48
C ALA A 7 23.68 22.20 3.26
N ALA A 8 24.39 21.76 4.31
CA ALA A 8 25.33 20.67 4.24
C ALA A 8 24.66 19.30 4.01
N LEU A 9 23.42 19.12 4.50
CA LEU A 9 22.62 17.93 4.23
C LEU A 9 22.19 17.85 2.75
N TYR A 10 21.88 18.98 2.12
CA TYR A 10 21.44 19.02 0.73
C TYR A 10 22.55 18.81 -0.30
N THR A 11 23.82 18.97 0.07
CA THR A 11 24.95 18.65 -0.83
C THR A 11 25.17 17.15 -1.01
N GLU A 12 24.65 16.32 -0.10
CA GLU A 12 24.76 14.87 -0.12
C GLU A 12 23.47 14.17 -0.61
N ILE A 13 22.43 14.93 -0.99
CA ILE A 13 21.10 14.42 -1.35
C ILE A 13 20.84 14.67 -2.84
N ASP A 14 20.31 13.66 -3.54
CA ASP A 14 19.77 13.87 -4.88
C ASP A 14 18.47 14.70 -4.78
N LEU A 15 18.60 16.01 -5.02
CA LEU A 15 17.49 16.97 -4.90
C LEU A 15 16.38 16.73 -5.92
N GLU A 16 16.64 16.06 -7.05
CA GLU A 16 15.60 15.71 -8.03
C GLU A 16 14.60 14.71 -7.47
N LEU A 17 15.00 13.92 -6.47
CA LEU A 17 14.15 12.94 -5.78
C LEU A 17 13.59 13.44 -4.45
N SER A 18 13.91 14.67 -4.07
CA SER A 18 13.49 15.28 -2.80
C SER A 18 12.57 16.47 -3.04
N TRP A 19 11.29 16.31 -2.69
CA TRP A 19 10.27 17.37 -2.87
C TRP A 19 9.80 17.92 -1.53
N SER A 20 9.66 19.25 -1.46
CA SER A 20 8.99 19.92 -0.32
C SER A 20 7.47 19.71 -0.39
N GLU A 21 6.78 20.09 0.71
CA GLU A 21 5.30 20.04 0.74
C GLU A 21 4.67 20.98 -0.30
N ASP A 22 5.31 22.13 -0.54
CA ASP A 22 4.84 23.14 -1.52
C ASP A 22 5.08 22.67 -2.96
N GLN A 23 6.21 21.98 -3.21
CA GLN A 23 6.52 21.42 -4.52
C GLN A 23 5.64 20.22 -4.86
N LEU A 24 5.32 19.38 -3.87
CA LEU A 24 4.53 18.17 -4.06
C LEU A 24 3.52 17.99 -2.93
N PRO A 25 2.41 18.71 -2.95
CA PRO A 25 1.37 18.64 -1.91
C PRO A 25 0.73 17.24 -1.85
N GLN A 26 0.08 16.94 -0.73
CA GLN A 26 -0.51 15.61 -0.48
C GLN A 26 -1.51 15.19 -1.56
N VAL A 27 -2.26 16.12 -2.14
CA VAL A 27 -3.24 15.84 -3.20
C VAL A 27 -2.56 15.21 -4.42
N GLU A 28 -1.39 15.72 -4.81
CA GLU A 28 -0.61 15.20 -5.94
C GLU A 28 -0.01 13.82 -5.64
N ARG A 29 0.45 13.61 -4.40
CA ARG A 29 1.02 12.31 -3.96
C ARG A 29 -0.02 11.23 -3.79
N THR A 30 -1.29 11.59 -3.68
CA THR A 30 -2.44 10.69 -3.55
C THR A 30 -3.44 10.86 -4.67
N LYS A 31 -2.96 11.31 -5.86
CA LYS A 31 -3.77 11.47 -7.07
C LYS A 31 -4.54 10.19 -7.39
N HIS A 32 -5.70 10.30 -8.00
CA HIS A 32 -6.56 9.20 -8.44
C HIS A 32 -6.49 7.95 -7.53
N VAL A 33 -6.27 6.75 -8.09
CA VAL A 33 -6.28 5.47 -7.35
C VAL A 33 -5.09 5.29 -6.40
N HIS A 34 -4.03 6.12 -6.47
CA HIS A 34 -2.99 6.11 -5.44
C HIS A 34 -3.53 6.46 -4.05
N GLY A 35 -4.57 7.29 -3.98
CA GLY A 35 -5.27 7.64 -2.74
C GLY A 35 -6.47 6.75 -2.40
N LEU A 36 -6.73 5.68 -3.16
CA LEU A 36 -7.93 4.86 -3.00
C LEU A 36 -8.08 4.29 -1.59
N HIS A 37 -6.99 3.83 -0.99
CA HIS A 37 -6.98 3.31 0.38
C HIS A 37 -5.77 3.86 1.14
N PRO A 38 -5.91 4.26 2.42
CA PRO A 38 -4.78 4.61 3.27
C PRO A 38 -3.85 3.40 3.42
N TYR A 39 -2.57 3.60 3.17
CA TYR A 39 -1.55 2.57 3.27
C TYR A 39 -0.27 3.19 3.82
N LEU A 40 0.26 2.63 4.89
CA LEU A 40 1.49 3.11 5.52
C LEU A 40 2.72 2.49 4.86
N GLY A 41 3.83 3.22 4.89
CA GLY A 41 5.12 2.69 4.41
C GLY A 41 5.27 2.61 2.88
N LYS A 42 4.34 3.20 2.09
CA LYS A 42 4.51 3.25 0.63
C LYS A 42 5.34 4.47 0.21
N PHE A 43 6.18 4.29 -0.81
CA PHE A 43 6.80 5.43 -1.50
C PHE A 43 5.77 6.18 -2.37
N ILE A 44 6.13 7.39 -2.79
CA ILE A 44 5.23 8.25 -3.56
C ILE A 44 5.27 7.91 -5.06
N PRO A 45 4.18 8.09 -5.82
CA PRO A 45 4.14 7.78 -7.26
C PRO A 45 5.18 8.56 -8.09
N GLN A 46 5.43 9.82 -7.75
CA GLN A 46 6.42 10.65 -8.45
C GLN A 46 7.85 10.12 -8.34
N LEU A 47 8.19 9.47 -7.22
CA LEU A 47 9.47 8.77 -7.10
C LEU A 47 9.54 7.59 -8.06
N VAL A 48 8.49 6.79 -8.14
CA VAL A 48 8.41 5.67 -9.08
C VAL A 48 8.54 6.17 -10.52
N GLU A 49 7.81 7.22 -10.89
CA GLU A 49 7.88 7.86 -12.21
C GLU A 49 9.31 8.28 -12.56
N ALA A 50 9.99 8.99 -11.66
CA ALA A 50 11.38 9.43 -11.88
C ALA A 50 12.35 8.25 -12.04
N LEU A 51 12.20 7.20 -11.22
CA LEU A 51 13.06 6.01 -11.29
C LEU A 51 12.80 5.17 -12.55
N LEU A 52 11.55 5.02 -12.98
CA LEU A 52 11.20 4.37 -14.25
C LEU A 52 11.83 5.11 -15.42
N GLY A 53 11.66 6.44 -15.50
CA GLY A 53 12.21 7.26 -16.57
C GLY A 53 13.74 7.28 -16.61
N ARG A 54 14.41 7.15 -15.45
CA ARG A 54 15.88 7.21 -15.35
C ARG A 54 16.56 5.87 -15.64
N TYR A 55 15.95 4.76 -15.21
CA TYR A 55 16.65 3.47 -15.19
C TYR A 55 16.01 2.38 -16.06
N VAL A 56 14.79 2.57 -16.54
CA VAL A 56 14.06 1.55 -17.30
C VAL A 56 13.85 2.03 -18.74
N ARG A 57 14.12 1.15 -19.71
CA ARG A 57 13.85 1.50 -21.12
C ARG A 57 12.35 1.79 -21.33
N PRO A 58 11.98 2.77 -22.17
CA PRO A 58 10.56 3.05 -22.46
C PRO A 58 9.80 1.81 -22.93
N GLY A 59 8.60 1.61 -22.39
CA GLY A 59 7.77 0.44 -22.69
C GLY A 59 8.27 -0.88 -22.10
N GLY A 60 9.24 -0.83 -21.17
CA GLY A 60 9.76 -2.02 -20.50
C GLY A 60 8.76 -2.66 -19.53
N ARG A 61 9.09 -3.86 -19.07
CA ARG A 61 8.30 -4.63 -18.09
C ARG A 61 9.00 -4.66 -16.73
N VAL A 62 8.30 -4.25 -15.67
CA VAL A 62 8.87 -4.04 -14.33
C VAL A 62 8.28 -5.05 -13.34
N LEU A 63 9.13 -5.57 -12.44
CA LEU A 63 8.71 -6.43 -11.33
C LEU A 63 8.80 -5.67 -10.00
N ASP A 64 7.75 -5.75 -9.19
CA ASP A 64 7.77 -5.35 -7.78
C ASP A 64 7.43 -6.55 -6.88
N PRO A 65 8.44 -7.22 -6.29
CA PRO A 65 8.23 -8.39 -5.44
C PRO A 65 7.70 -8.05 -4.02
N PHE A 66 7.57 -6.77 -3.67
CA PHE A 66 6.96 -6.28 -2.43
C PHE A 66 5.95 -5.19 -2.75
N ALA A 67 5.00 -5.50 -3.64
CA ALA A 67 4.18 -4.49 -4.30
C ALA A 67 3.20 -3.73 -3.36
N GLY A 68 2.89 -4.26 -2.20
CA GLY A 68 2.04 -3.63 -1.19
C GLY A 68 0.71 -3.17 -1.79
N SER A 69 0.41 -1.89 -1.68
CA SER A 69 -0.81 -1.32 -2.27
C SER A 69 -0.73 -1.03 -3.76
N GLY A 70 0.35 -1.44 -4.46
CA GLY A 70 0.50 -1.37 -5.91
C GLY A 70 0.93 0.00 -6.45
N THR A 71 1.75 0.77 -5.73
CA THR A 71 2.21 2.08 -6.22
C THR A 71 3.02 1.94 -7.50
N THR A 72 3.93 0.96 -7.56
CA THR A 72 4.72 0.67 -8.76
C THR A 72 3.84 0.32 -9.95
N LEU A 73 2.85 -0.57 -9.76
CA LEU A 73 1.97 -1.02 -10.84
C LEU A 73 1.12 0.12 -11.42
N VAL A 74 0.52 0.92 -10.54
CA VAL A 74 -0.32 2.06 -10.95
C VAL A 74 0.51 3.09 -11.71
N GLN A 75 1.70 3.43 -11.19
CA GLN A 75 2.55 4.42 -11.85
C GLN A 75 3.17 3.87 -13.14
N ALA A 76 3.50 2.59 -13.20
CA ALA A 76 3.93 1.94 -14.44
C ALA A 76 2.89 2.09 -15.54
N LEU A 77 1.61 1.78 -15.26
CA LEU A 77 0.52 1.97 -16.22
C LEU A 77 0.35 3.43 -16.65
N GLU A 78 0.53 4.39 -15.76
CA GLU A 78 0.44 5.82 -16.09
C GLU A 78 1.63 6.29 -16.93
N SER A 79 2.81 5.71 -16.72
CA SER A 79 4.05 6.08 -17.39
C SER A 79 4.36 5.26 -18.65
N GLY A 80 3.48 4.32 -19.04
CA GLY A 80 3.64 3.55 -20.27
C GLY A 80 4.53 2.31 -20.15
N TYR A 81 4.53 1.64 -18.99
CA TYR A 81 5.26 0.40 -18.71
C TYR A 81 4.29 -0.73 -18.34
N ASP A 82 4.66 -1.97 -18.68
CA ASP A 82 4.04 -3.16 -18.09
C ASP A 82 4.60 -3.41 -16.70
N ALA A 83 3.79 -3.99 -15.80
CA ALA A 83 4.26 -4.30 -14.46
C ALA A 83 3.65 -5.57 -13.87
N VAL A 84 4.46 -6.27 -13.07
CA VAL A 84 4.02 -7.42 -12.25
C VAL A 84 4.27 -7.08 -10.78
N GLY A 85 3.26 -7.28 -9.95
CA GLY A 85 3.39 -7.10 -8.50
C GLY A 85 3.09 -8.37 -7.75
N VAL A 86 3.94 -8.70 -6.80
CA VAL A 86 3.75 -9.82 -5.89
C VAL A 86 3.51 -9.31 -4.49
N ASP A 87 2.55 -9.87 -3.80
CA ASP A 87 2.35 -9.61 -2.38
C ASP A 87 1.75 -10.83 -1.68
N ILE A 88 2.15 -11.04 -0.44
CA ILE A 88 1.65 -12.14 0.40
C ILE A 88 0.29 -11.82 1.03
N ALA A 89 -0.03 -10.53 1.17
CA ALA A 89 -1.25 -10.07 1.79
C ALA A 89 -2.41 -10.04 0.79
N ALA A 90 -3.43 -10.87 1.02
CA ALA A 90 -4.59 -10.97 0.14
C ALA A 90 -5.31 -9.63 -0.08
N PHE A 91 -5.36 -8.78 0.95
CA PHE A 91 -5.96 -7.45 0.85
C PHE A 91 -5.14 -6.51 -0.04
N ASN A 92 -3.81 -6.59 -0.01
CA ASN A 92 -2.93 -5.83 -0.91
C ASN A 92 -3.17 -6.24 -2.37
N CYS A 93 -3.27 -7.54 -2.63
CA CYS A 93 -3.60 -8.06 -3.96
C CYS A 93 -4.97 -7.58 -4.45
N LEU A 94 -5.98 -7.55 -3.57
CA LEU A 94 -7.29 -6.99 -3.89
C LEU A 94 -7.19 -5.50 -4.26
N LEU A 95 -6.45 -4.71 -3.49
CA LEU A 95 -6.21 -3.29 -3.79
C LEU A 95 -5.51 -3.10 -5.12
N MET A 96 -4.48 -3.89 -5.41
CA MET A 96 -3.75 -3.83 -6.69
C MET A 96 -4.68 -4.14 -7.87
N ARG A 97 -5.43 -5.24 -7.81
CA ARG A 97 -6.39 -5.61 -8.88
C ARG A 97 -7.39 -4.49 -9.13
N VAL A 98 -8.01 -3.95 -8.09
CA VAL A 98 -8.99 -2.85 -8.23
C VAL A 98 -8.36 -1.59 -8.82
N LYS A 99 -7.15 -1.24 -8.41
CA LYS A 99 -6.48 -0.03 -8.91
C LYS A 99 -6.05 -0.13 -10.36
N THR A 100 -5.66 -1.32 -10.81
CA THR A 100 -5.01 -1.52 -12.12
C THR A 100 -5.91 -2.12 -13.18
N ALA A 101 -7.10 -2.62 -12.82
CA ALA A 101 -8.06 -3.16 -13.78
C ALA A 101 -8.54 -2.11 -14.80
N HIS A 102 -8.94 -2.61 -15.96
CA HIS A 102 -9.69 -1.82 -16.91
C HIS A 102 -11.18 -1.96 -16.65
N TYR A 103 -11.93 -0.86 -16.70
CA TYR A 103 -13.36 -0.85 -16.40
C TYR A 103 -14.19 -0.33 -17.57
N ASP A 104 -15.33 -0.98 -17.85
CA ASP A 104 -16.47 -0.31 -18.45
C ASP A 104 -17.07 0.62 -17.39
N LEU A 105 -16.77 1.91 -17.53
CA LEU A 105 -17.17 2.92 -16.54
C LEU A 105 -18.68 3.10 -16.44
N PHE A 106 -19.42 2.82 -17.52
CA PHE A 106 -20.89 2.91 -17.51
C PHE A 106 -21.48 1.76 -16.69
N LEU A 107 -21.04 0.53 -16.94
CA LEU A 107 -21.48 -0.64 -16.19
C LEU A 107 -21.07 -0.52 -14.70
N LEU A 108 -19.82 -0.16 -14.44
CA LEU A 108 -19.33 0.06 -13.08
C LEU A 108 -20.20 1.07 -12.32
N GLU A 109 -20.47 2.25 -12.91
CA GLU A 109 -21.30 3.27 -12.24
C GLU A 109 -22.71 2.78 -11.99
N LYS A 110 -23.30 2.05 -12.96
CA LYS A 110 -24.64 1.44 -12.81
C LYS A 110 -24.68 0.49 -11.63
N GLU A 111 -23.72 -0.45 -11.56
CA GLU A 111 -23.64 -1.42 -10.47
C GLU A 111 -23.43 -0.77 -9.10
N LEU A 112 -22.53 0.22 -9.02
CA LEU A 112 -22.28 0.93 -7.78
C LEU A 112 -23.53 1.70 -7.29
N ARG A 113 -24.27 2.34 -8.20
CA ARG A 113 -25.52 3.04 -7.86
C ARG A 113 -26.61 2.06 -7.42
N ASP A 114 -26.71 0.90 -8.07
CA ASP A 114 -27.66 -0.14 -7.69
C ASP A 114 -27.33 -0.68 -6.28
N ALA A 115 -26.07 -1.05 -6.01
CA ALA A 115 -25.63 -1.49 -4.70
C ALA A 115 -25.92 -0.45 -3.59
N LEU A 116 -25.78 0.85 -3.93
CA LEU A 116 -26.10 1.94 -3.02
C LEU A 116 -27.61 2.05 -2.76
N SER A 117 -28.46 1.78 -3.76
CA SER A 117 -29.91 1.82 -3.62
C SER A 117 -30.45 0.67 -2.75
N ARG A 118 -29.76 -0.47 -2.75
CA ARG A 118 -30.11 -1.69 -2.00
C ARG A 118 -29.56 -1.72 -0.56
N ARG A 119 -29.07 -0.61 -0.03
CA ARG A 119 -28.60 -0.54 1.35
C ARG A 119 -29.68 -0.97 2.34
N GLY A 120 -29.25 -1.63 3.40
CA GLY A 120 -30.14 -2.15 4.41
C GLY A 120 -29.41 -2.68 5.64
N ARG A 121 -30.04 -3.53 6.37
CA ARG A 121 -29.49 -4.15 7.58
C ARG A 121 -29.69 -5.65 7.52
N SER A 122 -28.67 -6.39 7.92
CA SER A 122 -28.69 -7.85 8.04
C SER A 122 -28.78 -8.26 9.50
N SER A 123 -29.46 -9.37 9.74
CA SER A 123 -29.48 -10.07 11.02
C SER A 123 -28.42 -11.18 11.11
N ALA A 124 -27.52 -11.27 10.13
CA ALA A 124 -26.45 -12.27 10.13
C ALA A 124 -25.55 -12.14 11.37
N SER A 125 -25.05 -13.28 11.85
CA SER A 125 -24.16 -13.33 13.00
C SER A 125 -22.84 -12.62 12.71
N ALA A 126 -22.41 -11.76 13.63
CA ALA A 126 -21.13 -11.07 13.56
C ALA A 126 -20.02 -11.89 14.24
N SER A 127 -18.77 -11.75 13.75
CA SER A 127 -17.60 -12.27 14.46
C SER A 127 -17.39 -11.54 15.79
N GLU A 128 -16.55 -12.11 16.66
CA GLU A 128 -16.18 -11.47 17.92
C GLU A 128 -15.52 -10.12 17.67
N PHE A 129 -14.59 -10.06 16.72
CA PHE A 129 -13.95 -8.83 16.28
C PHE A 129 -14.97 -7.76 15.86
N MET A 130 -15.99 -8.12 15.07
CA MET A 130 -16.98 -7.15 14.65
C MET A 130 -17.82 -6.63 15.83
N ARG A 131 -18.18 -7.49 16.80
CA ARG A 131 -18.91 -7.06 18.01
C ARG A 131 -18.07 -6.16 18.91
N GLU A 132 -16.77 -6.37 18.95
CA GLU A 132 -15.86 -5.55 19.72
C GLU A 132 -15.66 -4.15 19.10
N TRP A 133 -15.43 -4.12 17.79
CA TRP A 133 -14.94 -2.93 17.10
C TRP A 133 -15.99 -2.08 16.40
N TYR A 134 -17.24 -2.51 16.37
CA TYR A 134 -18.32 -1.77 15.70
C TYR A 134 -19.57 -1.66 16.57
N ALA A 135 -20.32 -0.56 16.39
CA ALA A 135 -21.66 -0.43 16.94
C ALA A 135 -22.61 -1.43 16.25
N PRO A 136 -23.64 -1.96 16.96
CA PRO A 136 -24.55 -2.97 16.41
C PRO A 136 -25.20 -2.57 15.08
N ARG A 137 -25.56 -1.29 14.91
CA ARG A 137 -26.12 -0.77 13.67
C ARG A 137 -25.08 -0.84 12.53
N ALA A 138 -23.84 -0.39 12.76
CA ALA A 138 -22.78 -0.46 11.76
C ALA A 138 -22.47 -1.90 11.35
N VAL A 139 -22.48 -2.85 12.29
CA VAL A 139 -22.36 -4.30 11.99
C VAL A 139 -23.44 -4.74 11.02
N ALA A 140 -24.73 -4.46 11.33
CA ALA A 140 -25.85 -4.88 10.50
C ALA A 140 -25.78 -4.30 9.07
N GLU A 141 -25.36 -3.04 8.93
CA GLU A 141 -25.18 -2.34 7.65
C GLU A 141 -24.01 -2.94 6.84
N LEU A 142 -22.84 -3.16 7.46
CA LEU A 142 -21.67 -3.76 6.81
C LEU A 142 -21.93 -5.20 6.34
N LEU A 143 -22.58 -6.03 7.18
CA LEU A 143 -22.91 -7.41 6.84
C LEU A 143 -23.96 -7.48 5.73
N HIS A 144 -24.92 -6.56 5.70
CA HIS A 144 -25.89 -6.45 4.61
C HIS A 144 -25.19 -6.15 3.30
N PHE A 145 -24.37 -5.10 3.27
CA PHE A 145 -23.63 -4.71 2.07
C PHE A 145 -22.70 -5.83 1.59
N ARG A 146 -22.02 -6.53 2.52
CA ARG A 146 -21.19 -7.71 2.19
C ARG A 146 -22.01 -8.78 1.44
N GLY A 147 -23.25 -9.00 1.85
CA GLY A 147 -24.14 -9.98 1.21
C GLY A 147 -24.52 -9.62 -0.23
N LEU A 148 -24.49 -8.34 -0.59
CA LEU A 148 -24.78 -7.88 -1.95
C LEU A 148 -23.61 -8.04 -2.91
N VAL A 149 -22.38 -8.12 -2.42
CA VAL A 149 -21.16 -8.02 -3.24
C VAL A 149 -21.11 -9.05 -4.37
N SER A 150 -21.57 -10.28 -4.12
CA SER A 150 -21.58 -11.38 -5.10
C SER A 150 -22.57 -11.20 -6.24
N ASP A 151 -23.50 -10.25 -6.14
CA ASP A 151 -24.54 -10.02 -7.16
C ASP A 151 -24.00 -9.19 -8.37
N TYR A 152 -22.76 -8.67 -8.26
CA TYR A 152 -22.19 -7.73 -9.21
C TYR A 152 -20.92 -8.24 -9.88
N GLU A 153 -20.72 -7.88 -11.14
CA GLU A 153 -19.51 -8.18 -11.90
C GLU A 153 -18.28 -7.54 -11.25
N HIS A 154 -18.40 -6.27 -10.82
CA HIS A 154 -17.32 -5.54 -10.18
C HIS A 154 -17.24 -5.78 -8.66
N ALA A 155 -17.42 -7.04 -8.23
CA ALA A 155 -17.40 -7.46 -6.82
C ALA A 155 -16.14 -6.98 -6.06
N ASP A 156 -14.96 -6.99 -6.69
CA ASP A 156 -13.72 -6.56 -6.05
C ASP A 156 -13.73 -5.06 -5.72
N VAL A 157 -14.34 -4.22 -6.55
CA VAL A 157 -14.52 -2.79 -6.26
C VAL A 157 -15.42 -2.60 -5.04
N LEU A 158 -16.52 -3.34 -4.98
CA LEU A 158 -17.43 -3.31 -3.81
C LEU A 158 -16.76 -3.82 -2.53
N ARG A 159 -15.90 -4.85 -2.62
CA ARG A 159 -15.08 -5.31 -1.47
C ARG A 159 -14.15 -4.22 -0.96
N VAL A 160 -13.49 -3.47 -1.85
CA VAL A 160 -12.63 -2.34 -1.44
C VAL A 160 -13.46 -1.22 -0.82
N ILE A 161 -14.61 -0.87 -1.38
CA ILE A 161 -15.52 0.14 -0.81
C ILE A 161 -15.96 -0.29 0.60
N LEU A 162 -16.35 -1.55 0.75
CA LEU A 162 -16.76 -2.13 2.03
C LEU A 162 -15.63 -2.09 3.07
N ALA A 163 -14.40 -2.46 2.69
CA ALA A 163 -13.23 -2.38 3.56
C ALA A 163 -12.92 -0.93 3.98
N ARG A 164 -13.03 0.04 3.07
CA ARG A 164 -12.86 1.47 3.38
C ARG A 164 -13.92 1.96 4.37
N ALA A 165 -15.17 1.55 4.17
CA ALA A 165 -16.27 1.88 5.07
C ALA A 165 -16.07 1.25 6.45
N ALA A 166 -15.70 -0.02 6.50
CA ALA A 166 -15.40 -0.74 7.73
C ALA A 166 -14.25 -0.06 8.51
N ARG A 167 -13.14 0.30 7.84
CA ARG A 167 -12.05 1.05 8.51
C ARG A 167 -12.55 2.31 9.21
N SER A 168 -13.44 3.06 8.58
CA SER A 168 -13.93 4.34 9.09
C SER A 168 -15.08 4.21 10.07
N ALA A 169 -15.81 3.10 10.05
CA ALA A 169 -16.93 2.81 10.94
C ALA A 169 -16.50 2.16 12.27
N ARG A 170 -15.20 1.82 12.43
CA ARG A 170 -14.69 1.26 13.69
C ARG A 170 -14.88 2.24 14.86
N LEU A 171 -15.12 1.68 16.02
CA LEU A 171 -15.14 2.41 17.29
C LEU A 171 -13.74 2.85 17.68
N THR A 172 -13.21 3.86 17.00
CA THR A 172 -11.88 4.40 17.23
C THR A 172 -11.92 5.92 17.34
N THR A 173 -10.89 6.50 17.93
CA THR A 173 -10.73 7.95 17.85
C THR A 173 -10.29 8.36 16.44
N HIS A 174 -10.51 9.60 16.05
CA HIS A 174 -10.03 10.12 14.75
C HIS A 174 -8.50 10.16 14.65
N PHE A 175 -7.81 9.96 15.77
CA PHE A 175 -6.35 9.94 15.84
C PHE A 175 -5.78 8.51 15.67
N ASP A 176 -6.51 7.48 16.11
CA ASP A 176 -6.04 6.10 16.14
C ASP A 176 -6.62 5.21 15.03
N LEU A 177 -6.99 5.80 13.88
CA LEU A 177 -7.59 5.06 12.76
C LEU A 177 -6.68 3.97 12.18
N ASP A 178 -5.37 4.10 12.30
CA ASP A 178 -4.44 3.14 11.70
C ASP A 178 -4.09 2.00 12.66
N PHE A 179 -3.88 2.28 13.94
CA PHE A 179 -3.52 1.30 14.97
C PHE A 179 -4.32 1.52 16.25
N PRO A 180 -5.64 1.26 16.22
CA PRO A 180 -6.46 1.37 17.42
C PRO A 180 -6.09 0.27 18.41
N ARG A 181 -5.97 0.64 19.68
CA ARG A 181 -5.64 -0.30 20.77
C ARG A 181 -6.86 -0.84 21.47
N GLU A 182 -7.88 -0.03 21.60
CA GLU A 182 -9.15 -0.31 22.31
C GLU A 182 -10.32 0.37 21.59
N ALA A 183 -11.50 -0.26 21.73
CA ALA A 183 -12.71 0.26 21.14
C ALA A 183 -13.20 1.50 21.91
N GLN A 184 -13.30 2.64 21.24
CA GLN A 184 -13.80 3.89 21.81
C GLN A 184 -15.33 3.87 21.82
N ARG A 185 -15.92 3.67 22.99
CA ARG A 185 -17.39 3.58 23.16
C ARG A 185 -18.02 4.84 23.73
N GLU A 186 -17.23 5.67 24.40
CA GLU A 186 -17.70 6.89 25.04
C GLU A 186 -17.32 8.14 24.25
N PRO A 187 -18.05 9.25 24.41
CA PRO A 187 -17.63 10.54 23.84
C PRO A 187 -16.22 10.91 24.30
N TYR A 188 -15.43 11.48 23.40
CA TYR A 188 -14.03 11.83 23.65
C TYR A 188 -13.65 13.20 23.09
N TRP A 189 -12.69 13.86 23.72
CA TRP A 189 -12.12 15.09 23.18
C TRP A 189 -11.27 14.78 21.94
N CYS A 190 -11.63 15.37 20.81
CA CYS A 190 -10.94 15.18 19.55
C CYS A 190 -10.00 16.35 19.23
N HIS A 191 -8.70 16.16 19.35
CA HIS A 191 -7.70 17.18 19.03
C HIS A 191 -7.75 17.63 17.56
N LYS A 192 -8.11 16.74 16.63
CA LYS A 192 -8.27 17.06 15.21
C LYS A 192 -9.42 18.04 14.97
N HIS A 193 -10.57 17.84 15.63
CA HIS A 193 -11.76 18.66 15.43
C HIS A 193 -11.94 19.74 16.50
N ARG A 194 -11.07 19.77 17.53
CA ARG A 194 -11.13 20.69 18.67
C ARG A 194 -12.51 20.74 19.34
N ARG A 195 -13.14 19.57 19.50
CA ARG A 195 -14.45 19.40 20.14
C ARG A 195 -14.63 17.98 20.67
N VAL A 196 -15.66 17.78 21.49
CA VAL A 196 -16.10 16.43 21.88
C VAL A 196 -16.71 15.73 20.65
N CYS A 197 -16.13 14.61 20.26
CA CYS A 197 -16.67 13.71 19.24
C CYS A 197 -17.31 12.51 19.89
N ARG A 198 -18.31 11.94 19.21
CA ARG A 198 -19.00 10.70 19.61
C ARG A 198 -18.48 9.52 18.79
N PRO A 199 -18.52 8.30 19.35
CA PRO A 199 -18.27 7.08 18.60
C PRO A 199 -19.15 6.96 17.36
N VAL A 200 -18.67 6.21 16.38
CA VAL A 200 -19.40 5.97 15.14
C VAL A 200 -20.49 4.90 15.39
N GLU A 201 -21.74 5.21 15.07
CA GLU A 201 -22.87 4.30 15.25
C GLU A 201 -23.32 3.61 13.96
N GLU A 202 -23.01 4.18 12.79
CA GLU A 202 -23.49 3.73 11.47
C GLU A 202 -22.37 3.65 10.43
N ALA A 203 -22.47 2.72 9.51
CA ALA A 203 -21.55 2.52 8.40
C ALA A 203 -22.07 3.11 7.07
N ASP A 204 -23.36 3.25 6.88
CA ASP A 204 -23.99 3.66 5.62
C ASP A 204 -23.43 4.96 5.04
N LYS A 205 -23.18 5.97 5.88
CA LYS A 205 -22.58 7.24 5.43
C LYS A 205 -21.18 7.04 4.83
N PHE A 206 -20.42 6.07 5.30
CA PHE A 206 -19.10 5.74 4.78
C PHE A 206 -19.21 4.92 3.50
N LEU A 207 -20.17 3.99 3.41
CA LEU A 207 -20.47 3.26 2.17
C LEU A 207 -20.81 4.24 1.04
N CYS A 208 -21.74 5.18 1.28
CA CYS A 208 -22.10 6.23 0.32
C CYS A 208 -20.88 7.06 -0.11
N ARG A 209 -20.14 7.57 0.87
CA ARG A 209 -18.97 8.43 0.63
C ARG A 209 -17.89 7.71 -0.19
N TYR A 210 -17.53 6.49 0.22
CA TYR A 210 -16.45 5.77 -0.43
C TYR A 210 -16.85 5.16 -1.76
N LEU A 211 -18.12 4.89 -1.99
CA LEU A 211 -18.60 4.51 -3.30
C LEU A 211 -18.39 5.64 -4.32
N LEU A 212 -18.80 6.85 -4.00
CA LEU A 212 -18.63 8.02 -4.87
C LEU A 212 -17.14 8.34 -5.08
N ASP A 213 -16.35 8.43 -4.00
CA ASP A 213 -14.91 8.69 -4.08
C ASP A 213 -14.15 7.60 -4.86
N THR A 214 -14.54 6.32 -4.72
CA THR A 214 -13.91 5.23 -5.48
C THR A 214 -14.21 5.36 -6.97
N LEU A 215 -15.46 5.62 -7.34
CA LEU A 215 -15.86 5.81 -8.72
C LEU A 215 -15.10 6.98 -9.38
N ASP A 216 -15.01 8.11 -8.70
CA ASP A 216 -14.32 9.30 -9.22
C ASP A 216 -12.82 9.00 -9.43
N ARG A 217 -12.16 8.37 -8.46
CA ARG A 217 -10.74 7.99 -8.57
C ARG A 217 -10.47 6.99 -9.69
N LEU A 218 -11.36 6.02 -9.90
CA LEU A 218 -11.24 5.08 -11.00
C LEU A 218 -11.44 5.79 -12.34
N LYS A 219 -12.43 6.69 -12.45
CA LYS A 219 -12.65 7.53 -13.66
C LYS A 219 -11.42 8.39 -13.97
N GLU A 220 -10.82 9.04 -12.97
CA GLU A 220 -9.61 9.83 -13.15
C GLU A 220 -8.46 8.97 -13.68
N PHE A 221 -8.21 7.81 -13.08
CA PHE A 221 -7.12 6.94 -13.50
C PHE A 221 -7.32 6.36 -14.90
N GLN A 222 -8.56 5.97 -15.28
CA GLN A 222 -8.84 5.47 -16.63
C GLN A 222 -8.56 6.49 -17.74
N ARG A 223 -8.48 7.79 -17.43
CA ARG A 223 -8.14 8.85 -18.40
C ARG A 223 -6.65 8.97 -18.65
N VAL A 224 -5.81 8.64 -17.63
CA VAL A 224 -4.37 8.87 -17.67
C VAL A 224 -3.56 7.60 -17.92
N ARG A 225 -4.13 6.41 -17.64
CA ARG A 225 -3.42 5.15 -17.85
C ARG A 225 -3.17 4.88 -19.34
N HIS A 226 -2.03 4.33 -19.66
CA HIS A 226 -1.76 3.82 -21.01
C HIS A 226 -2.57 2.55 -21.29
N ARG A 227 -3.35 2.56 -22.38
CA ARG A 227 -4.25 1.45 -22.73
C ARG A 227 -3.53 0.22 -23.27
N ALA A 228 -2.33 0.42 -23.82
CA ALA A 228 -1.52 -0.66 -24.38
C ALA A 228 -0.72 -1.41 -23.30
N CYS A 229 -0.64 -0.85 -22.08
CA CYS A 229 0.11 -1.45 -20.97
C CYS A 229 -0.78 -2.29 -20.07
N SER A 230 -0.20 -3.35 -19.52
CA SER A 230 -0.86 -4.33 -18.68
C SER A 230 -0.18 -4.49 -17.33
N THR A 231 -0.93 -5.02 -16.38
CA THR A 231 -0.40 -5.43 -15.08
C THR A 231 -0.86 -6.83 -14.71
N GLU A 232 -0.01 -7.53 -13.97
CA GLU A 232 -0.33 -8.81 -13.37
C GLU A 232 -0.14 -8.71 -11.85
N VAL A 233 -1.05 -9.31 -11.09
CA VAL A 233 -1.02 -9.34 -9.63
C VAL A 233 -0.92 -10.78 -9.16
N VAL A 234 0.20 -11.14 -8.55
CA VAL A 234 0.48 -12.46 -8.02
C VAL A 234 0.27 -12.45 -6.50
N HIS A 235 -0.71 -13.22 -6.01
CA HIS A 235 -0.89 -13.42 -4.58
C HIS A 235 -0.05 -14.61 -4.12
N GLY A 236 1.05 -14.34 -3.45
CA GLY A 236 1.94 -15.38 -2.99
C GLY A 236 3.18 -14.86 -2.27
N ASP A 237 3.96 -15.80 -1.79
CA ASP A 237 5.25 -15.51 -1.17
C ASP A 237 6.31 -15.34 -2.27
N ALA A 238 6.87 -14.16 -2.38
CA ALA A 238 7.85 -13.82 -3.40
C ALA A 238 9.17 -14.63 -3.30
N ARG A 239 9.38 -15.35 -2.19
CA ARG A 239 10.50 -16.30 -2.04
C ARG A 239 10.31 -17.58 -2.88
N GLU A 240 9.05 -17.97 -3.13
CA GLU A 240 8.68 -19.30 -3.65
C GLU A 240 7.91 -19.25 -4.98
N VAL A 241 7.15 -18.15 -5.23
CA VAL A 241 6.29 -18.10 -6.44
C VAL A 241 7.12 -18.01 -7.71
N GLY A 242 6.62 -18.65 -8.77
CA GLY A 242 7.16 -18.46 -10.11
C GLY A 242 6.85 -17.06 -10.63
N LEU A 243 7.86 -16.29 -10.94
CA LEU A 243 7.72 -14.89 -11.29
C LEU A 243 7.54 -14.64 -12.79
N GLY A 244 7.77 -15.67 -13.62
CA GLY A 244 7.76 -15.48 -15.09
C GLY A 244 8.96 -14.62 -15.55
N GLY A 245 8.73 -13.71 -16.47
CA GLY A 245 9.78 -12.84 -17.04
C GLY A 245 9.88 -12.97 -18.55
N PRO A 246 10.88 -12.38 -19.21
CA PRO A 246 11.91 -11.56 -18.58
C PRO A 246 11.40 -10.16 -18.17
N TYR A 247 12.03 -9.55 -17.17
CA TYR A 247 11.77 -8.19 -16.74
C TYR A 247 12.94 -7.27 -17.07
N ASP A 248 12.62 -6.01 -17.36
CA ASP A 248 13.61 -4.96 -17.68
C ASP A 248 14.11 -4.21 -16.45
N ALA A 249 13.45 -4.39 -15.31
CA ALA A 249 13.90 -3.92 -14.00
C ALA A 249 13.13 -4.58 -12.86
N ILE A 250 13.73 -4.57 -11.68
CA ILE A 250 13.01 -4.64 -10.39
C ILE A 250 12.97 -3.23 -9.80
N LEU A 251 11.79 -2.79 -9.38
CA LEU A 251 11.60 -1.55 -8.63
C LEU A 251 10.71 -1.83 -7.42
N THR A 252 11.27 -1.75 -6.21
CA THR A 252 10.59 -2.22 -5.02
C THR A 252 10.97 -1.45 -3.76
N SER A 253 10.09 -1.51 -2.75
CA SER A 253 10.36 -1.02 -1.40
C SER A 253 9.98 -2.10 -0.38
N PRO A 254 10.92 -2.93 0.05
CA PRO A 254 10.68 -3.98 1.02
C PRO A 254 10.15 -3.44 2.37
N PRO A 255 9.41 -4.23 3.15
CA PRO A 255 8.94 -3.81 4.46
C PRO A 255 10.12 -3.48 5.40
N TYR A 256 9.92 -2.55 6.32
CA TYR A 256 10.96 -2.18 7.30
C TYR A 256 10.86 -3.08 8.53
N PRO A 257 12.00 -3.64 9.02
CA PRO A 257 11.98 -4.60 10.11
C PRO A 257 11.42 -4.00 11.40
N GLY A 258 10.42 -4.66 11.98
CA GLY A 258 9.81 -4.30 13.25
C GLY A 258 8.97 -3.02 13.23
N LEU A 259 8.51 -2.55 12.06
CA LEU A 259 7.81 -1.27 11.96
C LEU A 259 6.29 -1.40 11.77
N ILE A 260 5.84 -2.29 10.90
CA ILE A 260 4.42 -2.43 10.51
C ILE A 260 4.06 -3.92 10.43
N ASP A 261 2.89 -4.26 10.96
CA ASP A 261 2.15 -5.50 10.71
C ASP A 261 1.04 -5.19 9.72
N TYR A 262 1.23 -5.54 8.45
CA TYR A 262 0.25 -5.19 7.40
C TYR A 262 -1.05 -5.98 7.53
N HIS A 263 -1.00 -7.24 7.95
CA HIS A 263 -2.20 -8.03 8.21
C HIS A 263 -2.99 -7.47 9.40
N GLU A 264 -2.31 -7.10 10.49
CA GLU A 264 -2.98 -6.50 11.66
C GLU A 264 -3.52 -5.10 11.34
N GLN A 265 -2.78 -4.28 10.58
CA GLN A 265 -3.25 -2.97 10.13
C GLN A 265 -4.57 -3.07 9.35
N HIS A 266 -4.74 -4.14 8.57
CA HIS A 266 -5.92 -4.36 7.73
C HIS A 266 -6.87 -5.43 8.29
N ARG A 267 -6.73 -5.85 9.54
CA ARG A 267 -7.52 -6.90 10.18
C ARG A 267 -9.03 -6.75 9.94
N TYR A 268 -9.54 -5.53 9.98
CA TYR A 268 -10.94 -5.23 9.65
C TYR A 268 -11.37 -5.73 8.25
N ALA A 269 -10.48 -5.73 7.27
CA ALA A 269 -10.78 -6.24 5.94
C ALA A 269 -10.72 -7.77 5.91
N TYR A 270 -9.73 -8.38 6.57
CA TYR A 270 -9.64 -9.84 6.68
C TYR A 270 -10.86 -10.43 7.36
N GLU A 271 -11.26 -9.88 8.51
CA GLU A 271 -12.42 -10.33 9.28
C GLU A 271 -13.75 -10.15 8.52
N LEU A 272 -13.91 -9.04 7.81
CA LEU A 272 -15.15 -8.73 7.10
C LEU A 272 -15.29 -9.48 5.78
N LEU A 273 -14.19 -9.64 5.05
CA LEU A 273 -14.19 -10.24 3.70
C LEU A 273 -13.83 -11.73 3.69
N GLY A 274 -13.38 -12.29 4.82
CA GLY A 274 -12.93 -13.68 4.91
C GLY A 274 -11.70 -13.97 4.04
N LEU A 275 -10.73 -13.04 4.04
CA LEU A 275 -9.51 -13.17 3.23
C LEU A 275 -8.53 -14.18 3.85
N ASP A 276 -7.71 -14.80 3.01
CA ASP A 276 -6.62 -15.69 3.42
C ASP A 276 -5.56 -14.91 4.22
N ASP A 277 -5.39 -15.27 5.49
CA ASP A 277 -4.47 -14.61 6.43
C ASP A 277 -3.15 -15.38 6.52
N ARG A 278 -2.09 -14.80 5.97
CA ARG A 278 -0.73 -15.35 5.94
C ARG A 278 0.25 -14.54 6.79
N ARG A 279 -0.25 -13.90 7.85
CA ARG A 279 0.56 -13.01 8.71
C ARG A 279 1.83 -13.66 9.27
N GLU A 280 1.82 -14.94 9.52
CA GLU A 280 2.98 -15.69 10.01
C GLU A 280 4.16 -15.74 9.01
N ARG A 281 3.89 -15.55 7.72
CA ARG A 281 4.90 -15.51 6.65
C ARG A 281 5.34 -14.09 6.29
N GLU A 282 4.74 -13.07 6.91
CA GLU A 282 5.06 -11.66 6.67
C GLU A 282 6.49 -11.35 7.11
N LEU A 283 7.30 -10.79 6.22
CA LEU A 283 8.67 -10.37 6.51
C LEU A 283 8.69 -9.03 7.24
N GLY A 284 9.54 -8.93 8.28
CA GLY A 284 9.74 -7.68 9.01
C GLY A 284 8.55 -7.20 9.84
N ALA A 285 7.57 -8.06 10.14
CA ALA A 285 6.40 -7.73 10.95
C ALA A 285 6.78 -7.12 12.31
N ALA A 286 6.02 -6.10 12.75
CA ALA A 286 6.27 -5.40 14.01
C ALA A 286 6.22 -6.35 15.22
N ALA A 287 5.34 -7.35 15.18
CA ALA A 287 5.21 -8.36 16.22
C ALA A 287 6.48 -9.21 16.43
N ARG A 288 7.33 -9.36 15.40
CA ARG A 288 8.62 -10.09 15.51
C ARG A 288 9.71 -9.25 16.19
N GLY A 289 9.49 -7.95 16.34
CA GLY A 289 10.41 -7.01 16.98
C GLY A 289 11.68 -6.75 16.18
N THR A 290 12.74 -6.35 16.88
CA THR A 290 14.01 -5.93 16.28
C THR A 290 15.23 -6.58 16.95
N SER A 291 15.07 -7.77 17.56
CA SER A 291 16.18 -8.56 18.12
C SER A 291 17.17 -8.93 17.00
N ARG A 292 18.38 -9.31 17.38
CA ARG A 292 19.40 -9.76 16.40
C ARG A 292 18.90 -10.93 15.55
N ALA A 293 18.20 -11.88 16.14
CA ALA A 293 17.63 -13.03 15.44
C ALA A 293 16.54 -12.59 14.45
N ALA A 294 15.63 -11.69 14.85
CA ALA A 294 14.58 -11.16 13.97
C ALA A 294 15.14 -10.35 12.78
N VAL A 295 16.22 -9.60 13.00
CA VAL A 295 16.91 -8.88 11.94
C VAL A 295 17.59 -9.84 10.96
N GLU A 296 18.23 -10.88 11.45
CA GLU A 296 18.85 -11.91 10.60
C GLU A 296 17.81 -12.67 9.77
N GLU A 297 16.68 -13.06 10.38
CA GLU A 297 15.56 -13.67 9.66
C GLU A 297 15.02 -12.74 8.55
N TYR A 298 14.89 -11.45 8.86
CA TYR A 298 14.49 -10.44 7.88
C TYR A 298 15.48 -10.35 6.71
N MET A 299 16.79 -10.26 7.01
CA MET A 299 17.83 -10.16 5.99
C MET A 299 17.84 -11.40 5.09
N ALA A 300 17.75 -12.58 5.68
CA ALA A 300 17.67 -13.85 4.95
C ALA A 300 16.45 -13.87 4.02
N GLY A 301 15.25 -13.54 4.54
CA GLY A 301 14.01 -13.55 3.76
C GLY A 301 14.00 -12.54 2.61
N VAL A 302 14.47 -11.30 2.84
CA VAL A 302 14.59 -10.29 1.74
C VAL A 302 15.60 -10.73 0.71
N SER A 303 16.74 -11.33 1.13
CA SER A 303 17.74 -11.86 0.20
C SER A 303 17.19 -13.01 -0.65
N GLU A 304 16.35 -13.89 -0.08
CA GLU A 304 15.67 -14.95 -0.84
C GLU A 304 14.71 -14.39 -1.88
N VAL A 305 13.89 -13.39 -1.52
CA VAL A 305 12.99 -12.71 -2.46
C VAL A 305 13.78 -12.09 -3.61
N LEU A 306 14.83 -11.33 -3.32
CA LEU A 306 15.64 -10.70 -4.36
C LEU A 306 16.33 -11.75 -5.23
N ARG A 307 16.86 -12.83 -4.66
CA ARG A 307 17.51 -13.93 -5.42
C ARG A 307 16.53 -14.60 -6.37
N ASN A 308 15.31 -14.91 -5.92
CA ASN A 308 14.25 -15.46 -6.77
C ASN A 308 13.91 -14.48 -7.90
N SER A 309 13.76 -13.19 -7.57
CA SER A 309 13.38 -12.13 -8.52
C SER A 309 14.46 -11.88 -9.59
N VAL A 310 15.73 -11.87 -9.20
CA VAL A 310 16.87 -11.67 -10.12
C VAL A 310 16.96 -12.75 -11.19
N GLY A 311 16.51 -13.98 -10.88
CA GLY A 311 16.41 -15.06 -11.85
C GLY A 311 15.51 -14.77 -13.05
N SER A 312 14.58 -13.83 -12.91
CA SER A 312 13.59 -13.43 -13.93
C SER A 312 13.96 -12.14 -14.68
N LEU A 313 15.16 -11.57 -14.45
CA LEU A 313 15.61 -10.34 -15.11
C LEU A 313 16.25 -10.60 -16.48
N SER A 314 16.05 -9.66 -17.38
CA SER A 314 16.86 -9.54 -18.59
C SER A 314 18.33 -9.26 -18.24
N PRO A 315 19.29 -9.72 -19.08
CA PRO A 315 20.70 -9.38 -18.85
C PRO A 315 20.94 -7.87 -18.75
N GLY A 316 21.65 -7.43 -17.71
CA GLY A 316 21.95 -6.01 -17.48
C GLY A 316 20.78 -5.17 -16.96
N ALA A 317 19.65 -5.77 -16.60
CA ALA A 317 18.53 -5.06 -16.01
C ALA A 317 18.83 -4.61 -14.57
N PRO A 318 18.46 -3.38 -14.18
CA PRO A 318 18.69 -2.86 -12.84
C PRO A 318 17.75 -3.44 -11.79
N VAL A 319 18.25 -3.53 -10.57
CA VAL A 319 17.46 -3.75 -9.35
C VAL A 319 17.50 -2.46 -8.54
N ILE A 320 16.34 -1.83 -8.37
CA ILE A 320 16.17 -0.54 -7.71
C ILE A 320 15.39 -0.77 -6.41
N VAL A 321 16.05 -0.54 -5.28
CA VAL A 321 15.46 -0.76 -3.95
C VAL A 321 15.37 0.56 -3.20
N VAL A 322 14.16 0.95 -2.79
CA VAL A 322 13.89 2.18 -2.03
C VAL A 322 13.68 1.83 -0.56
N VAL A 323 14.58 2.28 0.31
CA VAL A 323 14.59 1.89 1.71
C VAL A 323 15.06 3.01 2.65
N ASN A 324 14.64 2.97 3.90
CA ASN A 324 15.28 3.68 5.00
C ASN A 324 16.27 2.73 5.70
N ASP A 325 17.48 2.64 5.18
CA ASP A 325 18.51 1.70 5.66
C ASP A 325 19.41 2.31 6.75
N ARG A 326 18.81 2.77 7.85
CA ARG A 326 19.57 3.32 9.00
C ARG A 326 20.53 2.32 9.65
N ARG A 327 20.24 1.02 9.51
CA ARG A 327 21.04 -0.06 10.10
C ARG A 327 22.10 -0.61 9.16
N GLN A 328 22.14 -0.10 7.92
CA GLN A 328 23.05 -0.55 6.86
C GLN A 328 22.97 -2.08 6.61
N LEU A 329 21.75 -2.60 6.53
CA LEU A 329 21.48 -4.02 6.28
C LEU A 329 21.57 -4.37 4.78
N TYR A 330 21.27 -3.42 3.92
CA TYR A 330 21.13 -3.67 2.50
C TYR A 330 22.42 -3.97 1.74
N PRO A 331 23.61 -3.45 2.09
CA PRO A 331 24.85 -3.93 1.47
C PRO A 331 25.01 -5.45 1.55
N GLU A 332 24.76 -6.04 2.73
CA GLU A 332 24.82 -7.48 2.94
C GLU A 332 23.67 -8.24 2.27
N ILE A 333 22.44 -7.70 2.31
CA ILE A 333 21.26 -8.27 1.63
C ILE A 333 21.52 -8.38 0.12
N LEU A 334 22.05 -7.34 -0.51
CA LEU A 334 22.37 -7.32 -1.94
C LEU A 334 23.46 -8.34 -2.28
N GLU A 335 24.54 -8.40 -1.49
CA GLU A 335 25.59 -9.38 -1.65
C GLU A 335 25.07 -10.82 -1.54
N ARG A 336 24.28 -11.13 -0.51
CA ARG A 336 23.60 -12.43 -0.32
C ARG A 336 22.68 -12.79 -1.50
N SER A 337 22.17 -11.78 -2.20
CA SER A 337 21.29 -11.96 -3.36
C SER A 337 22.05 -12.11 -4.69
N GLY A 338 23.38 -12.02 -4.68
CA GLY A 338 24.22 -12.05 -5.87
C GLY A 338 24.16 -10.75 -6.68
N LEU A 339 23.88 -9.63 -6.01
CA LEU A 339 23.76 -8.30 -6.59
C LEU A 339 24.94 -7.42 -6.17
N ARG A 340 25.46 -6.65 -7.11
CA ARG A 340 26.49 -5.64 -6.88
C ARG A 340 25.86 -4.25 -6.85
N LEU A 341 25.96 -3.55 -5.73
CA LEU A 341 25.56 -2.15 -5.60
C LEU A 341 26.46 -1.28 -6.51
N VAL A 342 25.84 -0.47 -7.35
CA VAL A 342 26.53 0.42 -8.30
C VAL A 342 26.31 1.89 -7.96
N ASP A 343 25.11 2.24 -7.49
CA ASP A 343 24.76 3.62 -7.15
C ASP A 343 23.88 3.67 -5.91
N ARG A 344 24.04 4.73 -5.13
CA ARG A 344 23.26 5.02 -3.94
C ARG A 344 22.88 6.50 -3.92
N LEU A 345 21.60 6.77 -4.07
CA LEU A 345 21.05 8.10 -3.98
C LEU A 345 20.36 8.25 -2.62
N GLU A 346 20.53 9.39 -2.00
CA GLU A 346 19.84 9.72 -0.73
C GLU A 346 18.81 10.82 -0.97
N ARG A 347 17.57 10.58 -0.53
CA ARG A 347 16.51 11.57 -0.63
C ARG A 347 15.99 11.98 0.75
N HIS A 348 15.70 13.26 0.92
CA HIS A 348 14.99 13.77 2.08
C HIS A 348 13.49 13.57 1.89
N VAL A 349 12.84 12.93 2.86
CA VAL A 349 11.39 12.75 2.89
C VAL A 349 10.80 13.74 3.87
N ASN A 350 10.12 14.74 3.36
CA ASN A 350 9.37 15.67 4.20
C ASN A 350 8.31 14.94 5.01
N ARG A 351 8.31 15.22 6.27
CA ARG A 351 7.47 14.55 7.23
C ARG A 351 6.08 15.18 7.27
N ARG A 352 5.10 14.44 6.82
CA ARG A 352 3.75 14.95 6.57
C ARG A 352 2.67 14.27 7.38
N THR A 353 2.96 13.11 7.91
CA THR A 353 2.01 12.35 8.70
C THR A 353 2.75 11.65 9.82
N GLY A 354 2.38 11.93 11.02
CA GLY A 354 2.73 11.06 12.10
C GLY A 354 3.56 11.64 13.23
N ARG A 355 3.62 10.85 14.24
CA ARG A 355 4.00 11.08 15.63
C ARG A 355 5.50 11.22 15.87
N ARG A 356 6.35 11.22 14.82
CA ARG A 356 7.81 11.22 15.01
C ARG A 356 8.44 12.55 14.64
N ALA A 357 9.14 13.18 15.56
CA ALA A 357 9.95 14.37 15.33
C ALA A 357 11.34 13.96 14.81
N GLY A 358 11.81 14.54 13.70
CA GLY A 358 13.14 14.31 13.12
C GLY A 358 13.14 14.21 11.62
N GLU A 359 14.27 14.44 11.01
CA GLU A 359 14.50 14.29 9.60
C GLU A 359 14.40 12.81 9.21
N TYR A 360 13.82 12.54 8.05
CA TYR A 360 13.67 11.21 7.51
C TYR A 360 14.29 11.15 6.11
N PHE A 361 15.18 10.21 5.93
CA PHE A 361 15.85 9.98 4.65
C PHE A 361 15.56 8.57 4.15
N GLU A 362 15.45 8.43 2.85
CA GLU A 362 15.40 7.15 2.17
C GLU A 362 16.59 7.04 1.20
N SER A 363 17.16 5.86 1.13
CA SER A 363 18.17 5.51 0.13
C SER A 363 17.48 4.86 -1.07
N VAL A 364 17.87 5.25 -2.27
CA VAL A 364 17.57 4.54 -3.50
C VAL A 364 18.85 3.79 -3.90
N LEU A 365 18.81 2.47 -3.80
CA LEU A 365 19.94 1.60 -4.08
C LEU A 365 19.77 1.03 -5.50
N VAL A 366 20.74 1.25 -6.36
CA VAL A 366 20.75 0.72 -7.73
C VAL A 366 21.82 -0.35 -7.82
N ALA A 367 21.41 -1.57 -8.10
CA ALA A 367 22.28 -2.74 -8.15
C ALA A 367 22.06 -3.52 -9.45
N PHE A 368 23.05 -4.31 -9.81
CA PHE A 368 23.03 -5.19 -10.97
C PHE A 368 23.54 -6.58 -10.57
N ARG A 369 23.12 -7.58 -11.37
CA ARG A 369 23.63 -8.94 -11.24
C ARG A 369 25.09 -9.02 -11.71
#